data_a2a16421cb2dce5fc4ade6c7410675a7
#
_entry.id   a2a16421cb2dce5fc4ade6c7410675a7
#
_cell.length_a   1.000
_cell.length_b   1.000
_cell.length_c   1.000
_cell.angle_alpha   90.00
_cell.angle_beta   90.00
_cell.angle_gamma   90.00
#
_symmetry.space_group_name_H-M   'P 1'
#
loop_
_entity.id
_entity.type
_entity.pdbx_description
1 polymer ?
#
loop_
_entity_poly.entity_id
_entity_poly.type
_entity_poly.pdbx_seq_one_letter_code
_entity_poly.pdbx_strand_id
1 'polypeptide(L)'
;MGSITGLDLDRCAGVLVGLAAGDALGAGYEFAASPSGDAGMVGGGLGGWEPGEWTDDTQMALCIAEEAATGDLGTTEVAGRFLDWYRGGPADVGVQTRAVLSGASGPADVARAAAGYFSRHPRNSAGNGSLMRTAPVALACLGDDEALISQAMEISALTHADPLACEACAIWCVAIDRAVREGRGVLEGVGEGIGFLPGDRRGYWRERVDEVLAAGPSSFRPNGFVVRAFQAALAAIVHTPVPSEMPCRHLSASLQTAVRIGDDTDTVAAIAGAWLGARWGATAVPARWATMLHGWPGYRAKDLVRLAVLAARKGRSASDQDGWPETDEMVGHYAARWPAEPLVQPLGEDDGVLLANVYGAVNARADVIVSLCRMGRHDVAAGQALEVRLVDEDEPGANPNLDFVLKDGSSDVSVGALSC
;
A
#
# COMPACT_ATOMS: atom_id res chain seq x y z
N MET A 1 3.87 -0.80 -24.16
CA MET A 1 3.15 -0.65 -22.90
C MET A 1 1.68 -0.41 -23.24
N GLY A 2 0.75 -1.26 -22.74
CA GLY A 2 -0.68 -0.97 -22.82
C GLY A 2 -1.00 0.30 -22.03
N SER A 3 -2.08 0.97 -22.38
CA SER A 3 -2.59 2.11 -21.60
C SER A 3 -2.95 1.62 -20.19
N ILE A 4 -2.52 2.32 -19.14
CA ILE A 4 -2.93 2.04 -17.75
C ILE A 4 -4.38 2.48 -17.62
N THR A 5 -5.28 1.57 -17.28
CA THR A 5 -6.71 1.84 -17.10
C THR A 5 -7.01 2.48 -15.74
N GLY A 6 -8.22 2.98 -15.55
CA GLY A 6 -8.66 3.49 -14.25
C GLY A 6 -8.63 2.42 -13.15
N LEU A 7 -8.99 1.18 -13.48
CA LEU A 7 -8.92 0.03 -12.56
C LEU A 7 -7.47 -0.29 -12.18
N ASP A 8 -6.53 -0.22 -13.13
CA ASP A 8 -5.11 -0.43 -12.83
C ASP A 8 -4.59 0.67 -11.90
N LEU A 9 -5.06 1.91 -12.06
CA LEU A 9 -4.69 3.02 -11.17
C LEU A 9 -5.24 2.84 -9.75
N ASP A 10 -6.45 2.33 -9.58
CA ASP A 10 -6.98 1.99 -8.26
C ASP A 10 -6.14 0.90 -7.59
N ARG A 11 -5.73 -0.12 -8.34
CA ARG A 11 -4.83 -1.18 -7.87
C ARG A 11 -3.43 -0.65 -7.54
N CYS A 12 -2.88 0.24 -8.39
CA CYS A 12 -1.60 0.91 -8.08
C CYS A 12 -1.68 1.69 -6.77
N ALA A 13 -2.74 2.50 -6.60
CA ALA A 13 -3.00 3.23 -5.37
C ALA A 13 -3.15 2.28 -4.17
N GLY A 14 -3.81 1.16 -4.39
CA GLY A 14 -4.03 0.11 -3.41
C GLY A 14 -2.74 -0.45 -2.83
N VAL A 15 -1.64 -0.53 -3.58
CA VAL A 15 -0.34 -1.02 -3.09
C VAL A 15 0.11 -0.23 -1.87
N LEU A 16 0.15 1.10 -1.94
CA LEU A 16 0.60 1.94 -0.83
C LEU A 16 -0.45 2.11 0.26
N VAL A 17 -1.72 2.29 -0.12
CA VAL A 17 -2.79 2.46 0.87
C VAL A 17 -3.04 1.17 1.64
N GLY A 18 -2.97 0.02 0.97
CA GLY A 18 -3.10 -1.29 1.61
C GLY A 18 -1.92 -1.63 2.53
N LEU A 19 -0.68 -1.29 2.10
CA LEU A 19 0.52 -1.40 2.92
C LEU A 19 0.34 -0.60 4.22
N ALA A 20 0.04 0.70 4.10
CA ALA A 20 -0.12 1.58 5.25
C ALA A 20 -1.30 1.18 6.14
N ALA A 21 -2.39 0.64 5.55
CA ALA A 21 -3.53 0.13 6.33
C ALA A 21 -3.16 -1.12 7.13
N GLY A 22 -2.35 -2.01 6.57
CA GLY A 22 -1.83 -3.18 7.28
C GLY A 22 -0.91 -2.78 8.42
N ASP A 23 0.07 -1.93 8.15
CA ASP A 23 1.02 -1.36 9.09
C ASP A 23 0.29 -0.71 10.28
N ALA A 24 -0.51 0.33 10.04
CA ALA A 24 -1.24 1.05 11.10
C ALA A 24 -2.24 0.16 11.88
N LEU A 25 -2.78 -0.89 11.23
CA LEU A 25 -3.62 -1.87 11.91
C LEU A 25 -2.83 -2.75 12.85
N GLY A 26 -1.62 -3.14 12.47
CA GLY A 26 -0.72 -4.01 13.24
C GLY A 26 0.03 -3.30 14.35
N ALA A 27 0.37 -2.02 14.18
CA ALA A 27 1.27 -1.23 15.04
C ALA A 27 0.99 -1.33 16.55
N GLY A 28 -0.29 -1.29 16.94
CA GLY A 28 -0.68 -1.36 18.36
C GLY A 28 -0.57 -2.76 18.97
N TYR A 29 -0.30 -3.80 18.18
CA TYR A 29 -0.26 -5.20 18.60
C TYR A 29 1.13 -5.82 18.44
N GLU A 30 2.10 -5.07 17.95
CA GLU A 30 3.47 -5.50 17.73
C GLU A 30 4.11 -5.98 19.05
N PHE A 31 4.61 -7.22 19.04
CA PHE A 31 5.13 -7.94 20.22
C PHE A 31 4.22 -7.92 21.47
N ALA A 32 2.94 -7.67 21.28
CA ALA A 32 1.93 -7.66 22.33
C ALA A 32 0.96 -8.85 22.21
N ALA A 33 -0.04 -8.88 23.08
CA ALA A 33 -1.09 -9.88 23.00
C ALA A 33 -1.96 -9.66 21.76
N SER A 34 -2.24 -10.72 21.01
CA SER A 34 -3.17 -10.65 19.89
C SER A 34 -4.55 -10.16 20.33
N PRO A 35 -5.27 -9.42 19.49
CA PRO A 35 -6.59 -8.90 19.84
C PRO A 35 -7.59 -10.04 20.10
N SER A 36 -8.47 -9.88 21.10
CA SER A 36 -9.50 -10.85 21.44
C SER A 36 -10.69 -10.86 20.44
N GLY A 37 -10.75 -9.87 19.58
CA GLY A 37 -11.76 -9.68 18.53
C GLY A 37 -11.11 -9.20 17.24
N ASP A 38 -11.80 -8.34 16.50
CA ASP A 38 -11.21 -7.68 15.35
C ASP A 38 -10.22 -6.60 15.80
N ALA A 39 -9.06 -6.55 15.14
CA ALA A 39 -8.06 -5.53 15.37
C ALA A 39 -8.59 -4.16 14.90
N GLY A 40 -8.31 -3.12 15.68
CA GLY A 40 -8.53 -1.72 15.30
C GLY A 40 -7.19 -1.00 15.15
N MET A 41 -7.19 0.12 14.48
CA MET A 41 -6.03 1.03 14.42
C MET A 41 -5.94 1.82 15.74
N VAL A 42 -5.51 1.15 16.81
CA VAL A 42 -5.56 1.68 18.18
C VAL A 42 -4.34 2.53 18.54
N GLY A 43 -3.30 2.47 17.72
CA GLY A 43 -2.01 3.09 18.03
C GLY A 43 -1.30 2.42 19.22
N GLY A 44 -0.32 3.09 19.81
CA GLY A 44 0.52 2.53 20.87
C GLY A 44 1.76 1.81 20.31
N GLY A 45 2.01 0.56 20.72
CA GLY A 45 3.17 -0.20 20.27
C GLY A 45 4.51 0.39 20.71
N LEU A 46 5.60 -0.03 20.04
CA LEU A 46 6.97 0.35 20.42
C LEU A 46 7.26 1.83 20.22
N GLY A 47 6.71 2.44 19.15
CA GLY A 47 6.94 3.86 18.83
C GLY A 47 5.97 4.83 19.52
N GLY A 48 4.96 4.33 20.23
CA GLY A 48 3.93 5.18 20.85
C GLY A 48 3.02 5.86 19.82
N TRP A 49 2.71 5.16 18.74
CA TRP A 49 1.97 5.64 17.57
C TRP A 49 0.57 6.16 17.91
N GLU A 50 0.10 7.16 17.18
CA GLU A 50 -1.30 7.60 17.26
C GLU A 50 -2.24 6.61 16.55
N PRO A 51 -3.55 6.57 16.88
CA PRO A 51 -4.51 5.73 16.15
C PRO A 51 -4.55 6.05 14.66
N GLY A 52 -4.21 5.05 13.82
CA GLY A 52 -4.11 5.21 12.37
C GLY A 52 -2.75 5.70 11.86
N GLU A 53 -1.81 5.97 12.75
CA GLU A 53 -0.44 6.31 12.37
C GLU A 53 0.33 5.06 11.93
N TRP A 54 1.04 5.17 10.81
CA TRP A 54 1.92 4.12 10.31
C TRP A 54 3.33 4.22 10.87
N THR A 55 4.03 3.08 10.88
CA THR A 55 5.35 2.89 11.46
C THR A 55 6.48 3.07 10.44
N ASP A 56 7.69 2.61 10.78
CA ASP A 56 8.84 2.63 9.87
C ASP A 56 8.63 1.77 8.60
N ASP A 57 7.73 0.79 8.61
CA ASP A 57 7.34 0.02 7.43
C ASP A 57 6.89 0.94 6.29
N THR A 58 5.85 1.72 6.54
CA THR A 58 5.34 2.67 5.55
C THR A 58 6.28 3.85 5.35
N GLN A 59 6.91 4.39 6.41
CA GLN A 59 7.85 5.50 6.28
C GLN A 59 9.00 5.18 5.33
N MET A 60 9.57 3.98 5.43
CA MET A 60 10.62 3.55 4.51
C MET A 60 10.10 3.19 3.11
N ALA A 61 8.88 2.67 3.00
CA ALA A 61 8.22 2.49 1.71
C ALA A 61 8.00 3.84 0.99
N LEU A 62 7.65 4.89 1.74
CA LEU A 62 7.51 6.25 1.21
C LEU A 62 8.82 6.81 0.67
N CYS A 63 9.96 6.54 1.30
CA CYS A 63 11.27 6.92 0.76
C CYS A 63 11.49 6.35 -0.65
N ILE A 64 11.05 5.11 -0.89
CA ILE A 64 11.13 4.47 -2.22
C ILE A 64 10.07 5.07 -3.16
N ALA A 65 8.84 5.24 -2.69
CA ALA A 65 7.73 5.75 -3.50
C ALA A 65 7.95 7.18 -3.96
N GLU A 66 8.51 8.04 -3.12
CA GLU A 66 8.87 9.41 -3.47
C GLU A 66 9.93 9.47 -4.58
N GLU A 67 10.92 8.56 -4.56
CA GLU A 67 11.87 8.47 -5.64
C GLU A 67 11.22 7.94 -6.92
N ALA A 68 10.49 6.85 -6.83
CA ALA A 68 9.74 6.28 -7.95
C ALA A 68 8.78 7.29 -8.61
N ALA A 69 8.17 8.17 -7.81
CA ALA A 69 7.26 9.22 -8.28
C ALA A 69 7.96 10.33 -9.09
N THR A 70 9.29 10.42 -9.07
CA THR A 70 10.06 11.32 -9.95
C THR A 70 10.13 10.81 -11.39
N GLY A 71 9.84 9.53 -11.61
CA GLY A 71 9.91 8.84 -12.90
C GLY A 71 11.19 8.03 -13.09
N ASP A 72 12.11 8.13 -12.16
CA ASP A 72 13.32 7.31 -12.06
C ASP A 72 13.37 6.65 -10.68
N LEU A 73 14.05 5.51 -10.57
CA LEU A 73 14.23 4.80 -9.32
C LEU A 73 15.72 4.56 -9.08
N GLY A 74 16.42 5.64 -8.72
CA GLY A 74 17.84 5.58 -8.44
C GLY A 74 18.15 4.95 -7.09
N THR A 75 18.95 3.88 -7.07
CA THR A 75 19.34 3.18 -5.83
C THR A 75 20.10 4.10 -4.87
N THR A 76 20.95 5.00 -5.39
CA THR A 76 21.70 5.98 -4.60
C THR A 76 20.77 7.04 -3.99
N GLU A 77 19.77 7.49 -4.74
CA GLU A 77 18.77 8.48 -4.35
C GLU A 77 17.89 7.89 -3.23
N VAL A 78 17.42 6.65 -3.38
CA VAL A 78 16.70 5.94 -2.31
C VAL A 78 17.57 5.79 -1.06
N ALA A 79 18.85 5.45 -1.20
CA ALA A 79 19.79 5.40 -0.08
C ALA A 79 19.92 6.76 0.62
N GLY A 80 19.92 7.86 -0.14
CA GLY A 80 19.89 9.22 0.38
C GLY A 80 18.66 9.49 1.23
N ARG A 81 17.46 9.13 0.72
CA ARG A 81 16.19 9.28 1.44
C ARG A 81 16.16 8.45 2.73
N PHE A 82 16.70 7.22 2.72
CA PHE A 82 16.81 6.40 3.93
C PHE A 82 17.73 7.04 4.98
N LEU A 83 18.84 7.66 4.56
CA LEU A 83 19.73 8.38 5.48
C LEU A 83 19.07 9.63 6.06
N ASP A 84 18.32 10.38 5.25
CA ASP A 84 17.62 11.58 5.70
C ASP A 84 16.48 11.23 6.65
N TRP A 85 15.70 10.18 6.35
CA TRP A 85 14.72 9.61 7.27
C TRP A 85 15.35 9.20 8.60
N TYR A 86 16.44 8.44 8.55
CA TYR A 86 17.15 7.97 9.76
C TYR A 86 17.70 9.13 10.60
N ARG A 87 18.28 10.15 9.96
CA ARG A 87 18.79 11.36 10.63
C ARG A 87 17.68 12.23 11.21
N GLY A 88 16.49 12.14 10.64
CA GLY A 88 15.28 12.79 11.16
C GLY A 88 14.83 12.25 12.52
N GLY A 89 15.39 11.12 12.98
CA GLY A 89 15.10 10.53 14.30
C GLY A 89 13.71 9.88 14.37
N PRO A 90 13.42 8.88 13.49
CA PRO A 90 12.16 8.17 13.55
C PRO A 90 11.95 7.49 14.91
N ALA A 91 10.70 7.35 15.32
CA ALA A 91 10.30 6.79 16.62
C ALA A 91 10.74 5.33 16.78
N ASP A 92 10.70 4.56 15.69
CA ASP A 92 11.24 3.21 15.63
C ASP A 92 12.17 2.99 14.44
N VAL A 93 13.14 2.11 14.59
CA VAL A 93 14.07 1.68 13.54
C VAL A 93 14.55 0.27 13.84
N GLY A 94 14.32 -0.65 12.92
CA GLY A 94 14.81 -2.02 13.03
C GLY A 94 16.32 -2.09 13.30
N VAL A 95 16.75 -3.04 14.11
CA VAL A 95 18.13 -3.18 14.61
C VAL A 95 19.17 -3.20 13.46
N GLN A 96 18.91 -3.98 12.41
CA GLN A 96 19.80 -4.09 11.25
C GLN A 96 19.83 -2.79 10.43
N THR A 97 18.68 -2.20 10.15
CA THR A 97 18.56 -0.91 9.45
C THR A 97 19.34 0.17 10.17
N ARG A 98 19.18 0.29 11.49
CA ARG A 98 19.93 1.20 12.33
C ARG A 98 21.45 0.98 12.23
N ALA A 99 21.89 -0.28 12.32
CA ALA A 99 23.32 -0.61 12.28
C ALA A 99 23.95 -0.27 10.93
N VAL A 100 23.21 -0.47 9.83
CA VAL A 100 23.69 -0.15 8.47
C VAL A 100 23.72 1.36 8.25
N LEU A 101 22.59 2.05 8.50
CA LEU A 101 22.49 3.49 8.21
C LEU A 101 23.40 4.34 9.10
N SER A 102 23.57 3.97 10.39
CA SER A 102 24.52 4.66 11.26
C SER A 102 26.00 4.45 10.87
N GLY A 103 26.29 3.33 10.18
CA GLY A 103 27.64 3.00 9.74
C GLY A 103 28.01 3.56 8.36
N ALA A 104 27.05 4.12 7.62
CA ALA A 104 27.27 4.65 6.28
C ALA A 104 27.70 6.12 6.32
N SER A 105 28.73 6.47 5.55
CA SER A 105 29.25 7.83 5.45
C SER A 105 28.43 8.73 4.51
N GLY A 106 27.61 8.15 3.62
CA GLY A 106 26.76 8.84 2.67
C GLY A 106 26.00 7.87 1.78
N PRO A 107 25.13 8.36 0.87
CA PRO A 107 24.26 7.51 0.04
C PRO A 107 25.00 6.42 -0.73
N ALA A 108 26.09 6.75 -1.40
CA ALA A 108 26.91 5.79 -2.16
C ALA A 108 27.58 4.71 -1.29
N ASP A 109 27.59 4.87 0.03
CA ASP A 109 28.23 3.96 0.97
C ASP A 109 27.25 2.96 1.63
N VAL A 110 25.95 3.21 1.54
CA VAL A 110 24.92 2.44 2.25
C VAL A 110 24.96 0.96 1.87
N ALA A 111 24.99 0.64 0.57
CA ALA A 111 25.05 -0.75 0.10
C ALA A 111 26.33 -1.47 0.58
N ARG A 112 27.48 -0.76 0.61
CA ARG A 112 28.73 -1.31 1.15
C ARG A 112 28.64 -1.58 2.65
N ALA A 113 28.02 -0.69 3.41
CA ALA A 113 27.79 -0.89 4.84
C ALA A 113 26.90 -2.11 5.10
N ALA A 114 25.84 -2.29 4.29
CA ALA A 114 24.95 -3.46 4.36
C ALA A 114 25.68 -4.77 4.03
N ALA A 115 26.47 -4.80 2.95
CA ALA A 115 27.27 -5.96 2.61
C ALA A 115 28.30 -6.29 3.72
N GLY A 116 28.90 -5.26 4.33
CA GLY A 116 29.77 -5.43 5.49
C GLY A 116 29.03 -5.97 6.72
N TYR A 117 27.80 -5.55 6.95
CA TYR A 117 26.96 -6.10 8.02
C TYR A 117 26.65 -7.58 7.76
N PHE A 118 26.20 -7.94 6.56
CA PHE A 118 25.96 -9.32 6.16
C PHE A 118 27.20 -10.20 6.35
N SER A 119 28.37 -9.73 5.90
CA SER A 119 29.63 -10.50 6.04
C SER A 119 29.99 -10.80 7.49
N ARG A 120 29.64 -9.90 8.42
CA ARG A 120 29.88 -10.10 9.87
C ARG A 120 28.79 -10.94 10.55
N HIS A 121 27.57 -10.96 10.01
CA HIS A 121 26.41 -11.58 10.62
C HIS A 121 25.64 -12.51 9.63
N PRO A 122 26.31 -13.45 8.93
CA PRO A 122 25.69 -14.19 7.81
C PRO A 122 24.53 -15.11 8.21
N ARG A 123 24.32 -15.35 9.51
CA ARG A 123 23.23 -16.17 10.01
C ARG A 123 22.05 -15.36 10.57
N ASN A 124 22.23 -14.06 10.78
CA ASN A 124 21.29 -13.20 11.50
C ASN A 124 21.02 -11.89 10.75
N SER A 125 21.26 -11.83 9.43
CA SER A 125 21.11 -10.62 8.61
C SER A 125 19.96 -10.68 7.61
N ALA A 126 19.15 -11.72 7.67
CA ALA A 126 17.94 -11.85 6.85
C ALA A 126 16.69 -11.44 7.64
N GLY A 127 16.71 -10.25 8.23
CA GLY A 127 15.54 -9.62 8.82
C GLY A 127 14.49 -9.25 7.75
N ASN A 128 13.25 -9.01 8.19
CA ASN A 128 12.11 -8.69 7.32
C ASN A 128 12.07 -7.21 6.88
N GLY A 129 12.90 -6.34 7.44
CA GLY A 129 12.84 -4.89 7.27
C GLY A 129 13.08 -4.36 5.85
N SER A 130 13.49 -5.19 4.88
CA SER A 130 13.44 -4.80 3.47
C SER A 130 12.15 -5.22 2.79
N LEU A 131 11.59 -6.39 3.14
CA LEU A 131 10.37 -6.91 2.51
C LEU A 131 9.14 -6.03 2.80
N MET A 132 9.05 -5.50 4.01
CA MET A 132 7.97 -4.63 4.46
C MET A 132 7.79 -3.38 3.59
N ARG A 133 8.88 -2.85 3.00
CA ARG A 133 8.93 -1.54 2.34
C ARG A 133 9.14 -1.59 0.83
N THR A 134 9.48 -2.74 0.23
CA THR A 134 9.95 -2.82 -1.17
C THR A 134 8.81 -2.75 -2.19
N ALA A 135 7.55 -2.87 -1.78
CA ALA A 135 6.38 -2.86 -2.67
C ALA A 135 6.32 -1.72 -3.71
N PRO A 136 6.77 -0.47 -3.43
CA PRO A 136 6.75 0.61 -4.43
C PRO A 136 7.62 0.35 -5.66
N VAL A 137 8.62 -0.53 -5.57
CA VAL A 137 9.45 -0.94 -6.71
C VAL A 137 8.60 -1.60 -7.80
N ALA A 138 7.57 -2.37 -7.40
CA ALA A 138 6.65 -2.97 -8.36
C ALA A 138 5.93 -1.91 -9.19
N LEU A 139 5.55 -0.78 -8.59
CA LEU A 139 4.90 0.32 -9.30
C LEU A 139 5.83 1.03 -10.28
N ALA A 140 7.09 1.24 -9.89
CA ALA A 140 8.09 1.88 -10.76
C ALA A 140 8.46 1.03 -11.98
N CYS A 141 8.37 -0.30 -11.85
CA CYS A 141 8.83 -1.26 -12.86
C CYS A 141 7.68 -2.07 -13.49
N LEU A 142 6.44 -1.57 -13.46
CA LEU A 142 5.28 -2.30 -14.00
C LEU A 142 5.52 -2.83 -15.41
N GLY A 143 5.41 -4.16 -15.57
CA GLY A 143 5.53 -4.85 -16.85
C GLY A 143 6.95 -5.01 -17.38
N ASP A 144 7.96 -4.68 -16.59
CA ASP A 144 9.38 -4.87 -16.91
C ASP A 144 10.02 -5.82 -15.90
N ASP A 145 9.94 -7.11 -16.15
CA ASP A 145 10.38 -8.15 -15.21
C ASP A 145 11.88 -8.06 -14.87
N GLU A 146 12.72 -7.70 -15.84
CA GLU A 146 14.17 -7.61 -15.64
C GLU A 146 14.50 -6.44 -14.70
N ALA A 147 13.95 -5.26 -14.98
CA ALA A 147 14.12 -4.10 -14.12
C ALA A 147 13.50 -4.33 -12.74
N LEU A 148 12.32 -4.94 -12.66
CA LEU A 148 11.61 -5.21 -11.42
C LEU A 148 12.45 -6.07 -10.47
N ILE A 149 12.98 -7.18 -10.96
CA ILE A 149 13.76 -8.12 -10.15
C ILE A 149 15.08 -7.49 -9.71
N SER A 150 15.80 -6.85 -10.64
CA SER A 150 17.07 -6.18 -10.33
C SER A 150 16.87 -5.09 -9.28
N GLN A 151 15.93 -4.19 -9.51
CA GLN A 151 15.66 -3.07 -8.58
C GLN A 151 15.16 -3.55 -7.21
N ALA A 152 14.28 -4.56 -7.16
CA ALA A 152 13.81 -5.09 -5.87
C ALA A 152 14.96 -5.68 -5.05
N MET A 153 15.88 -6.40 -5.68
CA MET A 153 17.05 -6.95 -5.01
C MET A 153 18.04 -5.84 -4.58
N GLU A 154 18.31 -4.86 -5.43
CA GLU A 154 19.23 -3.76 -5.14
C GLU A 154 18.71 -2.86 -4.01
N ILE A 155 17.43 -2.51 -4.02
CA ILE A 155 16.80 -1.71 -2.96
C ILE A 155 16.75 -2.47 -1.63
N SER A 156 16.49 -3.79 -1.67
CA SER A 156 16.63 -4.64 -0.47
C SER A 156 18.05 -4.58 0.08
N ALA A 157 19.05 -4.76 -0.80
CA ALA A 157 20.46 -4.82 -0.43
C ALA A 157 21.01 -3.51 0.16
N LEU A 158 20.32 -2.39 0.06
CA LEU A 158 20.69 -1.14 0.72
C LEU A 158 20.79 -1.30 2.26
N THR A 159 20.00 -2.19 2.85
CA THR A 159 20.11 -2.46 4.31
C THR A 159 20.13 -3.96 4.63
N HIS A 160 19.59 -4.80 3.75
CA HIS A 160 19.44 -6.23 3.94
C HIS A 160 20.07 -6.98 2.75
N ALA A 161 21.39 -7.09 2.77
CA ALA A 161 22.17 -7.69 1.68
C ALA A 161 22.18 -9.23 1.72
N ASP A 162 21.42 -9.86 2.62
CA ASP A 162 21.25 -11.31 2.65
C ASP A 162 20.45 -11.75 1.41
N PRO A 163 20.91 -12.77 0.66
CA PRO A 163 20.21 -13.26 -0.54
C PRO A 163 18.73 -13.62 -0.27
N LEU A 164 18.39 -14.16 0.90
CA LEU A 164 17.01 -14.48 1.24
C LEU A 164 16.11 -13.24 1.30
N ALA A 165 16.64 -12.12 1.84
CA ALA A 165 15.91 -10.87 1.88
C ALA A 165 15.69 -10.28 0.48
N CYS A 166 16.74 -10.29 -0.35
CA CYS A 166 16.68 -9.81 -1.73
C CYS A 166 15.71 -10.65 -2.58
N GLU A 167 15.78 -11.97 -2.48
CA GLU A 167 14.90 -12.90 -3.20
C GLU A 167 13.43 -12.75 -2.77
N ALA A 168 13.15 -12.63 -1.47
CA ALA A 168 11.80 -12.41 -0.96
C ALA A 168 11.20 -11.12 -1.54
N CYS A 169 11.97 -10.02 -1.57
CA CYS A 169 11.55 -8.76 -2.16
C CYS A 169 11.24 -8.90 -3.66
N ALA A 170 12.10 -9.57 -4.42
CA ALA A 170 11.90 -9.79 -5.85
C ALA A 170 10.63 -10.63 -6.11
N ILE A 171 10.46 -11.75 -5.40
CA ILE A 171 9.27 -12.61 -5.53
C ILE A 171 7.99 -11.82 -5.22
N TRP A 172 7.99 -11.04 -4.12
CA TRP A 172 6.82 -10.29 -3.69
C TRP A 172 6.46 -9.15 -4.65
N CYS A 173 7.48 -8.44 -5.17
CA CYS A 173 7.27 -7.41 -6.18
C CYS A 173 6.71 -7.96 -7.50
N VAL A 174 7.15 -9.14 -7.96
CA VAL A 174 6.54 -9.82 -9.11
C VAL A 174 5.08 -10.16 -8.81
N ALA A 175 4.77 -10.69 -7.64
CA ALA A 175 3.39 -10.99 -7.26
C ALA A 175 2.50 -9.74 -7.24
N ILE A 176 3.02 -8.59 -6.78
CA ILE A 176 2.34 -7.29 -6.81
C ILE A 176 2.10 -6.82 -8.25
N ASP A 177 3.12 -6.86 -9.12
CA ASP A 177 2.99 -6.47 -10.52
C ASP A 177 1.88 -7.26 -11.23
N ARG A 178 1.87 -8.59 -11.05
CA ARG A 178 0.82 -9.46 -11.64
C ARG A 178 -0.57 -9.18 -11.08
N ALA A 179 -0.66 -8.85 -9.78
CA ALA A 179 -1.93 -8.48 -9.17
C ALA A 179 -2.43 -7.14 -9.73
N VAL A 180 -1.58 -6.13 -9.86
CA VAL A 180 -1.95 -4.81 -10.43
C VAL A 180 -2.41 -4.96 -11.87
N ARG A 181 -1.56 -5.51 -12.73
CA ARG A 181 -1.78 -5.52 -14.18
C ARG A 181 -2.82 -6.52 -14.67
N GLU A 182 -2.93 -7.65 -14.01
CA GLU A 182 -3.69 -8.80 -14.50
C GLU A 182 -4.73 -9.30 -13.49
N GLY A 183 -4.73 -8.77 -12.27
CA GLY A 183 -5.62 -9.26 -11.21
C GLY A 183 -5.34 -10.69 -10.79
N ARG A 184 -4.10 -11.19 -10.97
CA ARG A 184 -3.74 -12.58 -10.63
C ARG A 184 -3.78 -12.85 -9.14
N GLY A 185 -3.98 -14.12 -8.80
CA GLY A 185 -3.92 -14.61 -7.43
C GLY A 185 -2.50 -14.61 -6.86
N VAL A 186 -2.37 -14.57 -5.54
CA VAL A 186 -1.06 -14.47 -4.87
C VAL A 186 -0.15 -15.66 -5.18
N LEU A 187 -0.69 -16.87 -5.20
CA LEU A 187 0.12 -18.09 -5.47
C LEU A 187 0.65 -18.13 -6.90
N GLU A 188 -0.13 -17.63 -7.86
CA GLU A 188 0.30 -17.52 -9.27
C GLU A 188 1.46 -16.52 -9.39
N GLY A 189 1.29 -15.31 -8.85
CA GLY A 189 2.32 -14.28 -8.89
C GLY A 189 3.59 -14.67 -8.14
N VAL A 190 3.47 -15.28 -6.97
CA VAL A 190 4.60 -15.83 -6.19
C VAL A 190 5.30 -16.94 -6.98
N GLY A 191 4.53 -17.85 -7.60
CA GLY A 191 5.09 -18.93 -8.44
C GLY A 191 5.89 -18.40 -9.63
N GLU A 192 5.43 -17.33 -10.27
CA GLU A 192 6.17 -16.65 -11.35
C GLU A 192 7.44 -15.98 -10.82
N GLY A 193 7.36 -15.25 -9.70
CA GLY A 193 8.51 -14.63 -9.06
C GLY A 193 9.60 -15.65 -8.71
N ILE A 194 9.22 -16.80 -8.15
CA ILE A 194 10.14 -17.93 -7.92
C ILE A 194 10.74 -18.43 -9.24
N GLY A 195 9.98 -18.39 -10.32
CA GLY A 195 10.44 -18.82 -11.65
C GLY A 195 11.65 -18.05 -12.17
N PHE A 196 11.87 -16.82 -11.77
CA PHE A 196 13.00 -15.99 -12.15
C PHE A 196 14.29 -16.29 -11.36
N LEU A 197 14.19 -16.98 -10.23
CA LEU A 197 15.37 -17.30 -9.42
C LEU A 197 16.23 -18.42 -10.04
N PRO A 198 17.51 -18.55 -9.65
CA PRO A 198 18.35 -19.71 -10.00
C PRO A 198 17.73 -21.05 -9.56
N GLY A 199 18.08 -22.14 -10.23
CA GLY A 199 17.39 -23.42 -10.08
C GLY A 199 17.37 -24.01 -8.67
N ASP A 200 18.46 -23.92 -7.94
CA ASP A 200 18.58 -24.34 -6.54
C ASP A 200 17.72 -23.48 -5.59
N ARG A 201 17.66 -22.19 -5.86
CA ARG A 201 16.85 -21.24 -5.10
C ARG A 201 15.35 -21.45 -5.32
N ARG A 202 14.94 -21.83 -6.55
CA ARG A 202 13.53 -22.17 -6.84
C ARG A 202 13.02 -23.31 -5.98
N GLY A 203 13.82 -24.36 -5.76
CA GLY A 203 13.46 -25.49 -4.90
C GLY A 203 13.20 -25.04 -3.47
N TYR A 204 14.11 -24.24 -2.92
CA TYR A 204 13.97 -23.67 -1.58
C TYR A 204 12.68 -22.88 -1.39
N TRP A 205 12.37 -21.93 -2.29
CA TRP A 205 11.18 -21.10 -2.15
C TRP A 205 9.88 -21.86 -2.40
N ARG A 206 9.85 -22.83 -3.32
CA ARG A 206 8.67 -23.71 -3.49
C ARG A 206 8.35 -24.48 -2.23
N GLU A 207 9.35 -25.05 -1.58
CA GLU A 207 9.16 -25.73 -0.30
C GLU A 207 8.59 -24.80 0.77
N ARG A 208 9.00 -23.52 0.83
CA ARG A 208 8.44 -22.52 1.74
C ARG A 208 6.98 -22.19 1.44
N VAL A 209 6.60 -22.16 0.18
CA VAL A 209 5.18 -22.01 -0.23
C VAL A 209 4.38 -23.27 0.12
N ASP A 210 4.92 -24.45 -0.12
CA ASP A 210 4.25 -25.71 0.24
C ASP A 210 4.00 -25.81 1.76
N GLU A 211 4.93 -25.34 2.58
CA GLU A 211 4.72 -25.21 4.03
C GLU A 211 3.53 -24.30 4.37
N VAL A 212 3.35 -23.18 3.63
CA VAL A 212 2.20 -22.28 3.83
C VAL A 212 0.90 -22.98 3.50
N LEU A 213 0.85 -23.75 2.42
CA LEU A 213 -0.35 -24.48 2.03
C LEU A 213 -0.71 -25.60 3.02
N ALA A 214 0.30 -26.18 3.68
CA ALA A 214 0.11 -27.27 4.62
C ALA A 214 -0.19 -26.84 6.06
N ALA A 215 0.17 -25.62 6.46
CA ALA A 215 0.08 -25.16 7.84
C ALA A 215 -0.72 -23.85 7.96
N GLY A 216 -1.49 -23.72 9.05
CA GLY A 216 -2.26 -22.51 9.32
C GLY A 216 -1.38 -21.28 9.64
N PRO A 217 -1.93 -20.05 9.53
CA PRO A 217 -1.18 -18.82 9.69
C PRO A 217 -0.38 -18.71 11.00
N SER A 218 -0.92 -19.17 12.11
CA SER A 218 -0.26 -19.14 13.44
C SER A 218 1.04 -19.96 13.53
N SER A 219 1.31 -20.81 12.53
CA SER A 219 2.54 -21.63 12.47
C SER A 219 3.78 -20.83 12.07
N PHE A 220 3.59 -19.61 11.54
CA PHE A 220 4.68 -18.78 11.01
C PHE A 220 5.16 -17.72 12.02
N ARG A 221 5.40 -18.17 13.24
CA ARG A 221 6.00 -17.42 14.36
C ARG A 221 7.31 -18.09 14.79
N PRO A 222 8.30 -17.32 15.29
CA PRO A 222 8.43 -15.86 15.21
C PRO A 222 8.68 -15.38 13.76
N ASN A 223 8.23 -14.20 13.42
CA ASN A 223 8.20 -13.70 12.04
C ASN A 223 9.10 -12.46 11.77
N GLY A 224 10.02 -12.14 12.64
CA GLY A 224 11.06 -11.11 12.40
C GLY A 224 12.12 -11.53 11.36
N PHE A 225 12.18 -12.81 10.97
CA PHE A 225 13.04 -13.31 9.89
C PHE A 225 12.29 -13.26 8.55
N VAL A 226 12.94 -12.77 7.48
CA VAL A 226 12.28 -12.46 6.21
C VAL A 226 11.45 -13.61 5.62
N VAL A 227 11.99 -14.84 5.67
CA VAL A 227 11.27 -16.01 5.15
C VAL A 227 10.00 -16.28 5.95
N ARG A 228 10.07 -16.13 7.27
CA ARG A 228 8.89 -16.30 8.14
C ARG A 228 7.88 -15.17 7.97
N ALA A 229 8.31 -13.92 7.80
CA ALA A 229 7.43 -12.81 7.48
C ALA A 229 6.72 -13.01 6.12
N PHE A 230 7.47 -13.44 5.10
CA PHE A 230 6.92 -13.81 3.80
C PHE A 230 5.85 -14.92 3.93
N GLN A 231 6.17 -16.00 4.64
CA GLN A 231 5.24 -17.10 4.88
C GLN A 231 4.02 -16.66 5.67
N ALA A 232 4.19 -15.83 6.71
CA ALA A 232 3.10 -15.30 7.53
C ALA A 232 2.14 -14.44 6.70
N ALA A 233 2.67 -13.51 5.89
CA ALA A 233 1.88 -12.67 5.00
C ALA A 233 1.14 -13.50 3.93
N LEU A 234 1.84 -14.45 3.30
CA LEU A 234 1.24 -15.36 2.32
C LEU A 234 0.14 -16.22 2.96
N ALA A 235 0.40 -16.76 4.16
CA ALA A 235 -0.57 -17.57 4.90
C ALA A 235 -1.82 -16.78 5.29
N ALA A 236 -1.65 -15.53 5.73
CA ALA A 236 -2.78 -14.65 6.05
C ALA A 236 -3.70 -14.44 4.84
N ILE A 237 -3.14 -14.34 3.64
CA ILE A 237 -3.90 -14.17 2.40
C ILE A 237 -4.57 -15.48 1.98
N VAL A 238 -3.81 -16.58 1.90
CA VAL A 238 -4.26 -17.85 1.32
C VAL A 238 -5.30 -18.55 2.20
N HIS A 239 -5.15 -18.48 3.51
CA HIS A 239 -6.05 -19.13 4.45
C HIS A 239 -7.27 -18.28 4.84
N THR A 240 -7.38 -17.05 4.34
CA THR A 240 -8.58 -16.24 4.51
C THR A 240 -9.48 -16.43 3.28
N PRO A 241 -10.72 -16.94 3.45
CA PRO A 241 -11.63 -17.13 2.31
C PRO A 241 -12.01 -15.80 1.65
N VAL A 242 -12.06 -15.80 0.31
CA VAL A 242 -12.60 -14.67 -0.45
C VAL A 242 -14.13 -14.68 -0.33
N PRO A 243 -14.76 -13.63 0.24
CA PRO A 243 -16.22 -13.59 0.37
C PRO A 243 -16.91 -13.55 -0.99
N SER A 244 -17.95 -14.35 -1.18
CA SER A 244 -18.69 -14.45 -2.46
C SER A 244 -19.49 -13.19 -2.80
N GLU A 245 -20.09 -12.53 -1.79
CA GLU A 245 -20.94 -11.35 -2.01
C GLU A 245 -20.14 -10.06 -2.22
N MET A 246 -19.03 -9.93 -1.51
CA MET A 246 -18.12 -8.77 -1.57
C MET A 246 -16.67 -9.23 -1.56
N PRO A 247 -16.13 -9.64 -2.71
CA PRO A 247 -14.79 -10.22 -2.78
C PRO A 247 -13.69 -9.30 -2.23
N CYS A 248 -13.81 -7.98 -2.38
CA CYS A 248 -12.84 -7.00 -1.89
C CYS A 248 -12.70 -6.98 -0.35
N ARG A 249 -13.69 -7.46 0.42
CA ARG A 249 -13.57 -7.65 1.87
C ARG A 249 -12.50 -8.66 2.26
N HIS A 250 -12.02 -9.44 1.30
CA HIS A 250 -10.84 -10.28 1.49
C HIS A 250 -9.63 -9.48 1.98
N LEU A 251 -9.46 -8.22 1.53
CA LEU A 251 -8.40 -7.33 2.01
C LEU A 251 -8.48 -7.17 3.54
N SER A 252 -9.57 -6.64 4.03
CA SER A 252 -9.71 -6.38 5.47
C SER A 252 -9.68 -7.66 6.31
N ALA A 253 -10.31 -8.73 5.84
CA ALA A 253 -10.32 -10.02 6.52
C ALA A 253 -8.93 -10.66 6.61
N SER A 254 -8.13 -10.57 5.53
CA SER A 254 -6.74 -11.08 5.53
C SER A 254 -5.82 -10.26 6.42
N LEU A 255 -6.00 -8.93 6.48
CA LEU A 255 -5.24 -8.08 7.42
C LEU A 255 -5.58 -8.42 8.87
N GLN A 256 -6.84 -8.68 9.19
CA GLN A 256 -7.24 -9.19 10.50
C GLN A 256 -6.54 -10.52 10.82
N THR A 257 -6.43 -11.41 9.84
CA THR A 257 -5.71 -12.69 10.00
C THR A 257 -4.22 -12.44 10.23
N ALA A 258 -3.58 -11.52 9.49
CA ALA A 258 -2.18 -11.17 9.64
C ALA A 258 -1.86 -10.67 11.07
N VAL A 259 -2.65 -9.74 11.58
CA VAL A 259 -2.47 -9.22 12.95
C VAL A 259 -2.67 -10.32 14.01
N ARG A 260 -3.63 -11.24 13.81
CA ARG A 260 -3.86 -12.36 14.74
C ARG A 260 -2.72 -13.37 14.79
N ILE A 261 -1.82 -13.41 13.80
CA ILE A 261 -0.61 -14.24 13.87
C ILE A 261 0.21 -13.83 15.09
N GLY A 262 0.36 -12.53 15.35
CA GLY A 262 1.14 -12.01 16.48
C GLY A 262 2.62 -11.83 16.15
N ASP A 263 3.42 -11.48 17.13
CA ASP A 263 4.81 -11.05 17.10
C ASP A 263 4.96 -9.73 16.33
N ASP A 264 5.58 -9.68 15.17
CA ASP A 264 5.81 -8.54 14.30
C ASP A 264 4.57 -8.33 13.42
N THR A 265 3.54 -7.75 14.00
CA THR A 265 2.19 -7.71 13.43
C THR A 265 2.01 -6.64 12.37
N ASP A 266 2.64 -5.50 12.51
CA ASP A 266 2.64 -4.38 11.57
C ASP A 266 3.37 -4.76 10.28
N THR A 267 4.60 -5.30 10.41
CA THR A 267 5.37 -5.77 9.25
C THR A 267 4.64 -6.85 8.46
N VAL A 268 4.11 -7.88 9.13
CA VAL A 268 3.38 -8.95 8.40
C VAL A 268 2.14 -8.40 7.72
N ALA A 269 1.40 -7.50 8.39
CA ALA A 269 0.20 -6.91 7.81
C ALA A 269 0.53 -5.87 6.73
N ALA A 270 1.64 -5.13 6.81
CA ALA A 270 2.12 -4.24 5.76
C ALA A 270 2.48 -5.01 4.48
N ILE A 271 3.25 -6.11 4.61
CA ILE A 271 3.60 -6.99 3.49
C ILE A 271 2.33 -7.54 2.82
N ALA A 272 1.42 -8.13 3.60
CA ALA A 272 0.16 -8.64 3.08
C ALA A 272 -0.70 -7.54 2.46
N GLY A 273 -0.78 -6.39 3.11
CA GLY A 273 -1.56 -5.22 2.70
C GLY A 273 -1.15 -4.67 1.34
N ALA A 274 0.14 -4.63 1.06
CA ALA A 274 0.66 -4.20 -0.23
C ALA A 274 0.12 -5.07 -1.38
N TRP A 275 0.16 -6.39 -1.23
CA TRP A 275 -0.37 -7.30 -2.26
C TRP A 275 -1.90 -7.27 -2.31
N LEU A 276 -2.57 -7.25 -1.16
CA LEU A 276 -4.04 -7.18 -1.09
C LEU A 276 -4.57 -5.91 -1.74
N GLY A 277 -3.92 -4.78 -1.52
CA GLY A 277 -4.23 -3.53 -2.20
C GLY A 277 -3.97 -3.59 -3.71
N ALA A 278 -2.88 -4.23 -4.13
CA ALA A 278 -2.59 -4.49 -5.55
C ALA A 278 -3.68 -5.34 -6.21
N ARG A 279 -4.27 -6.26 -5.48
CA ARG A 279 -5.30 -7.17 -5.99
C ARG A 279 -6.68 -6.52 -6.04
N TRP A 280 -7.06 -5.80 -4.99
CA TRP A 280 -8.43 -5.34 -4.77
C TRP A 280 -8.62 -3.84 -5.00
N GLY A 281 -7.53 -3.05 -5.05
CA GLY A 281 -7.56 -1.60 -5.21
C GLY A 281 -7.58 -0.84 -3.89
N ALA A 282 -7.29 0.46 -3.94
CA ALA A 282 -7.41 1.37 -2.80
C ALA A 282 -8.87 1.49 -2.32
N THR A 283 -9.83 1.35 -3.23
CA THR A 283 -11.26 1.37 -2.94
C THR A 283 -11.71 0.18 -2.08
N ALA A 284 -10.90 -0.87 -1.95
CA ALA A 284 -11.18 -2.01 -1.07
C ALA A 284 -10.76 -1.76 0.40
N VAL A 285 -9.96 -0.74 0.67
CA VAL A 285 -9.60 -0.37 2.03
C VAL A 285 -10.82 0.25 2.70
N PRO A 286 -11.26 -0.23 3.89
CA PRO A 286 -12.40 0.33 4.58
C PRO A 286 -12.29 1.85 4.73
N ALA A 287 -13.35 2.57 4.41
CA ALA A 287 -13.37 4.04 4.43
C ALA A 287 -12.92 4.60 5.79
N ARG A 288 -13.36 3.97 6.88
CA ARG A 288 -12.94 4.34 8.23
C ARG A 288 -11.43 4.21 8.42
N TRP A 289 -10.80 3.16 7.88
CA TRP A 289 -9.36 3.02 7.97
C TRP A 289 -8.65 4.08 7.12
N ALA A 290 -9.09 4.28 5.89
CA ALA A 290 -8.48 5.24 4.97
C ALA A 290 -8.50 6.69 5.53
N THR A 291 -9.57 7.09 6.23
CA THR A 291 -9.67 8.41 6.88
C THR A 291 -8.75 8.55 8.10
N MET A 292 -8.43 7.46 8.78
CA MET A 292 -7.51 7.46 9.92
C MET A 292 -6.05 7.49 9.51
N LEU A 293 -5.70 6.96 8.31
CA LEU A 293 -4.32 6.83 7.87
C LEU A 293 -3.58 8.17 7.84
N HIS A 294 -2.47 8.23 8.58
CA HIS A 294 -1.54 9.36 8.60
C HIS A 294 -0.18 8.93 9.15
N GLY A 295 0.82 9.78 8.98
CA GLY A 295 2.14 9.57 9.56
C GLY A 295 3.23 10.37 8.85
N TRP A 296 4.48 10.09 9.18
CA TRP A 296 5.63 10.74 8.56
C TRP A 296 5.58 10.64 7.02
N PRO A 297 5.94 11.70 6.28
CA PRO A 297 6.39 13.04 6.71
C PRO A 297 5.26 14.06 6.92
N GLY A 298 4.09 13.64 7.29
CA GLY A 298 2.86 14.43 7.44
C GLY A 298 1.84 14.07 6.36
N TYR A 299 1.99 12.90 5.74
CA TYR A 299 1.10 12.41 4.70
C TYR A 299 -0.16 11.74 5.26
N ARG A 300 -1.15 11.61 4.39
CA ARG A 300 -2.42 10.90 4.58
C ARG A 300 -2.68 9.96 3.40
N ALA A 301 -3.75 9.21 3.44
CA ALA A 301 -4.10 8.26 2.38
C ALA A 301 -4.08 8.88 0.97
N LYS A 302 -4.53 10.13 0.80
CA LYS A 302 -4.50 10.83 -0.49
C LYS A 302 -3.08 11.00 -1.06
N ASP A 303 -2.09 11.25 -0.19
CA ASP A 303 -0.70 11.42 -0.60
C ASP A 303 -0.09 10.09 -1.04
N LEU A 304 -0.46 8.98 -0.36
CA LEU A 304 -0.06 7.63 -0.76
C LEU A 304 -0.56 7.29 -2.16
N VAL A 305 -1.82 7.62 -2.42
CA VAL A 305 -2.40 7.41 -3.75
C VAL A 305 -1.67 8.22 -4.82
N ARG A 306 -1.40 9.50 -4.54
CA ARG A 306 -0.66 10.36 -5.46
C ARG A 306 0.70 9.75 -5.79
N LEU A 307 1.47 9.34 -4.78
CA LEU A 307 2.78 8.75 -4.99
C LEU A 307 2.70 7.44 -5.79
N ALA A 308 1.75 6.56 -5.46
CA ALA A 308 1.57 5.30 -6.16
C ALA A 308 1.26 5.49 -7.65
N VAL A 309 0.34 6.42 -7.96
CA VAL A 309 -0.04 6.73 -9.35
C VAL A 309 1.11 7.39 -10.11
N LEU A 310 1.85 8.31 -9.49
CA LEU A 310 3.03 8.93 -10.11
C LEU A 310 4.12 7.88 -10.38
N ALA A 311 4.42 7.00 -9.43
CA ALA A 311 5.38 5.91 -9.61
C ALA A 311 4.99 5.02 -10.80
N ALA A 312 3.72 4.59 -10.87
CA ALA A 312 3.20 3.77 -11.97
C ALA A 312 3.25 4.48 -13.33
N ARG A 313 3.14 5.79 -13.34
CA ARG A 313 3.21 6.64 -14.54
C ARG A 313 4.59 7.21 -14.82
N LYS A 314 5.61 6.78 -14.10
CA LYS A 314 6.99 7.25 -14.25
C LYS A 314 7.09 8.78 -14.18
N GLY A 315 6.54 9.35 -13.12
CA GLY A 315 6.56 10.79 -12.85
C GLY A 315 5.70 11.66 -13.79
N ARG A 316 4.97 11.05 -14.72
CA ARG A 316 4.13 11.81 -15.66
C ARG A 316 2.82 12.22 -14.99
N SER A 317 2.72 13.48 -14.68
CA SER A 317 1.50 14.13 -14.21
C SER A 317 1.18 15.33 -15.10
N ALA A 318 -0.10 15.56 -15.37
CA ALA A 318 -0.56 16.74 -16.08
C ALA A 318 -0.50 18.01 -15.19
N SER A 319 -0.57 17.87 -13.87
CA SER A 319 -0.41 18.98 -12.94
C SER A 319 0.23 18.58 -11.63
N ASP A 320 1.33 19.22 -11.28
CA ASP A 320 2.09 18.97 -10.02
C ASP A 320 1.37 19.48 -8.77
N GLN A 321 0.20 20.08 -8.90
CA GLN A 321 -0.36 20.91 -7.85
C GLN A 321 -1.60 20.35 -7.16
N ASP A 322 -2.29 19.33 -7.70
CA ASP A 322 -3.65 18.98 -7.26
C ASP A 322 -3.82 17.63 -6.57
N GLY A 323 -2.75 16.99 -6.13
CA GLY A 323 -2.81 15.78 -5.31
C GLY A 323 -3.14 14.49 -6.07
N TRP A 324 -3.75 14.58 -7.25
CA TRP A 324 -3.96 13.50 -8.19
C TRP A 324 -3.30 13.83 -9.51
N PRO A 325 -2.50 12.93 -10.09
CA PRO A 325 -2.07 13.09 -11.46
C PRO A 325 -3.28 12.90 -12.36
N GLU A 326 -3.92 14.01 -12.71
CA GLU A 326 -4.96 14.04 -13.74
C GLU A 326 -4.33 13.83 -15.10
N THR A 327 -4.99 13.10 -15.97
CA THR A 327 -4.65 13.12 -17.38
C THR A 327 -5.29 14.36 -18.00
N ASP A 328 -4.56 15.07 -18.86
CA ASP A 328 -5.09 16.23 -19.63
C ASP A 328 -6.39 15.88 -20.34
N GLU A 329 -6.56 14.63 -20.76
CA GLU A 329 -7.75 14.09 -21.39
C GLU A 329 -8.98 14.12 -20.47
N MET A 330 -8.83 13.84 -19.18
CA MET A 330 -9.96 13.86 -18.23
C MET A 330 -10.42 15.27 -17.91
N VAL A 331 -9.49 16.19 -17.65
CA VAL A 331 -9.82 17.60 -17.37
C VAL A 331 -10.53 18.23 -18.56
N GLY A 332 -10.02 18.02 -19.79
CA GLY A 332 -10.64 18.50 -21.02
C GLY A 332 -12.03 17.92 -21.25
N HIS A 333 -12.24 16.65 -20.94
CA HIS A 333 -13.51 15.95 -21.10
C HIS A 333 -14.59 16.50 -20.15
N TYR A 334 -14.26 16.68 -18.88
CA TYR A 334 -15.19 17.23 -17.87
C TYR A 334 -15.49 18.72 -18.13
N ALA A 335 -14.48 19.53 -18.42
CA ALA A 335 -14.67 20.95 -18.71
C ALA A 335 -15.52 21.20 -19.96
N ALA A 336 -15.49 20.31 -20.95
CA ALA A 336 -16.28 20.45 -22.17
C ALA A 336 -17.74 19.99 -22.03
N ARG A 337 -18.05 19.10 -21.07
CA ARG A 337 -19.39 18.48 -20.94
C ARG A 337 -20.29 19.10 -19.87
N TRP A 338 -19.73 19.74 -18.85
CA TRP A 338 -20.50 20.18 -17.69
C TRP A 338 -20.40 21.70 -17.52
N PRO A 339 -21.54 22.41 -17.45
CA PRO A 339 -21.51 23.85 -17.20
C PRO A 339 -20.87 24.12 -15.81
N ALA A 340 -20.03 25.15 -15.75
CA ALA A 340 -19.35 25.59 -14.52
C ALA A 340 -20.32 26.28 -13.51
N GLU A 341 -21.61 25.96 -13.54
CA GLU A 341 -22.60 26.50 -12.60
C GLU A 341 -22.64 25.65 -11.33
N PRO A 342 -22.50 26.26 -10.15
CA PRO A 342 -22.62 25.55 -8.88
C PRO A 342 -24.01 24.92 -8.73
N LEU A 343 -24.05 23.61 -8.53
CA LEU A 343 -25.28 22.88 -8.21
C LEU A 343 -25.18 22.37 -6.78
N VAL A 344 -26.17 22.69 -5.94
CA VAL A 344 -26.39 22.08 -4.63
C VAL A 344 -27.89 21.87 -4.47
N GLN A 345 -28.30 20.64 -4.23
CA GLN A 345 -29.72 20.30 -4.07
C GLN A 345 -29.89 19.20 -3.01
N PRO A 346 -30.99 19.19 -2.26
CA PRO A 346 -31.34 18.06 -1.39
C PRO A 346 -31.45 16.76 -2.17
N LEU A 347 -31.03 15.66 -1.56
CA LEU A 347 -31.17 14.34 -2.15
C LEU A 347 -32.49 13.69 -1.66
N GLY A 348 -33.50 13.69 -2.53
CA GLY A 348 -34.80 13.12 -2.20
C GLY A 348 -35.56 13.88 -1.11
N GLU A 349 -36.14 13.14 -0.16
CA GLU A 349 -36.91 13.67 0.98
C GLU A 349 -36.03 13.90 2.23
N ASP A 350 -34.73 13.61 2.16
CA ASP A 350 -33.81 13.76 3.28
C ASP A 350 -33.12 15.14 3.25
N ASP A 351 -33.58 16.04 4.10
CA ASP A 351 -33.02 17.40 4.19
C ASP A 351 -31.58 17.43 4.73
N GLY A 352 -31.08 16.31 5.27
CA GLY A 352 -29.72 16.18 5.82
C GLY A 352 -28.67 15.82 4.76
N VAL A 353 -29.09 15.36 3.57
CA VAL A 353 -28.19 14.94 2.50
C VAL A 353 -28.29 15.87 1.31
N LEU A 354 -27.17 16.42 0.87
CA LEU A 354 -27.07 17.30 -0.28
C LEU A 354 -26.30 16.61 -1.41
N LEU A 355 -26.83 16.70 -2.62
CA LEU A 355 -26.11 16.38 -3.86
C LEU A 355 -25.50 17.68 -4.39
N ALA A 356 -24.19 17.66 -4.67
CA ALA A 356 -23.51 18.82 -5.21
C ALA A 356 -22.55 18.38 -6.34
N ASN A 357 -22.43 19.19 -7.39
CA ASN A 357 -21.32 19.07 -8.31
C ASN A 357 -20.06 19.70 -7.69
N VAL A 358 -18.90 19.51 -8.31
CA VAL A 358 -17.61 20.02 -7.82
C VAL A 358 -17.64 21.53 -7.52
N TYR A 359 -18.35 22.32 -8.32
CA TYR A 359 -18.46 23.77 -8.16
C TYR A 359 -19.40 24.16 -7.01
N GLY A 360 -20.43 23.36 -6.74
CA GLY A 360 -21.36 23.55 -5.62
C GLY A 360 -20.77 23.07 -4.31
N ALA A 361 -20.01 21.98 -4.32
CA ALA A 361 -19.42 21.39 -3.12
C ALA A 361 -18.45 22.33 -2.39
N VAL A 362 -17.72 23.18 -3.11
CA VAL A 362 -16.82 24.21 -2.53
C VAL A 362 -17.56 25.18 -1.61
N ASN A 363 -18.83 25.46 -1.88
CA ASN A 363 -19.67 26.37 -1.12
C ASN A 363 -20.68 25.65 -0.22
N ALA A 364 -20.75 24.32 -0.27
CA ALA A 364 -21.66 23.56 0.56
C ALA A 364 -21.19 23.58 2.01
N ARG A 365 -22.16 23.80 2.93
CA ARG A 365 -21.91 23.66 4.36
C ARG A 365 -22.40 22.26 4.76
N ALA A 366 -21.48 21.37 5.01
CA ALA A 366 -21.77 20.02 5.45
C ALA A 366 -20.76 19.59 6.51
N ASP A 367 -21.20 18.81 7.49
CA ASP A 367 -20.32 18.24 8.52
C ASP A 367 -19.44 17.13 7.92
N VAL A 368 -19.99 16.36 6.98
CA VAL A 368 -19.33 15.28 6.27
C VAL A 368 -19.56 15.43 4.76
N ILE A 369 -18.50 15.32 3.98
CA ILE A 369 -18.58 15.28 2.52
C ILE A 369 -18.09 13.92 2.04
N VAL A 370 -18.91 13.25 1.24
CA VAL A 370 -18.54 12.07 0.48
C VAL A 370 -18.37 12.47 -0.97
N SER A 371 -17.11 12.51 -1.43
CA SER A 371 -16.79 12.86 -2.80
C SER A 371 -16.69 11.61 -3.65
N LEU A 372 -17.57 11.46 -4.63
CA LEU A 372 -17.58 10.36 -5.60
C LEU A 372 -16.75 10.68 -6.87
N CYS A 373 -16.11 11.84 -6.87
CA CYS A 373 -15.24 12.29 -7.96
C CYS A 373 -13.99 12.91 -7.37
N ARG A 374 -13.00 13.13 -8.20
CA ARG A 374 -11.78 13.85 -7.83
C ARG A 374 -12.09 15.33 -7.63
N MET A 375 -11.91 15.82 -6.41
CA MET A 375 -12.20 17.22 -6.05
C MET A 375 -11.04 18.18 -6.35
N GLY A 376 -9.84 17.66 -6.68
CA GLY A 376 -8.67 18.50 -6.95
C GLY A 376 -8.28 19.36 -5.74
N ARG A 377 -7.89 20.62 -5.98
CA ARG A 377 -7.45 21.59 -4.95
C ARG A 377 -8.57 22.15 -4.09
N HIS A 378 -9.79 21.84 -4.39
CA HIS A 378 -10.90 22.42 -3.66
C HIS A 378 -11.02 21.73 -2.29
N ASP A 379 -10.30 22.27 -1.31
CA ASP A 379 -10.54 21.94 0.09
C ASP A 379 -11.95 22.38 0.43
N VAL A 380 -12.83 21.40 0.54
CA VAL A 380 -14.17 21.63 1.05
C VAL A 380 -14.07 21.80 2.55
N ALA A 381 -14.63 22.90 3.08
CA ALA A 381 -14.67 23.16 4.51
C ALA A 381 -15.68 22.22 5.18
N ALA A 382 -15.30 20.98 5.42
CA ALA A 382 -16.07 19.99 6.15
C ALA A 382 -15.27 19.48 7.34
N GLY A 383 -15.95 19.09 8.39
CA GLY A 383 -15.32 18.45 9.54
C GLY A 383 -14.69 17.11 9.20
N GLN A 384 -15.29 16.39 8.25
CA GLN A 384 -14.77 15.14 7.68
C GLN A 384 -15.00 15.12 6.17
N ALA A 385 -14.00 14.65 5.42
CA ALA A 385 -14.11 14.43 3.98
C ALA A 385 -13.68 13.00 3.64
N LEU A 386 -14.53 12.27 2.94
CA LEU A 386 -14.24 10.95 2.39
C LEU A 386 -14.26 11.05 0.86
N GLU A 387 -13.12 10.77 0.25
CA GLU A 387 -13.03 10.67 -1.20
C GLU A 387 -13.19 9.21 -1.63
N VAL A 388 -14.24 8.96 -2.39
CA VAL A 388 -14.51 7.67 -3.02
C VAL A 388 -14.10 7.75 -4.47
N ARG A 389 -13.25 6.83 -4.91
CA ARG A 389 -12.72 6.81 -6.25
C ARG A 389 -13.48 5.85 -7.10
N LEU A 390 -14.34 6.40 -7.93
CA LEU A 390 -15.03 5.65 -8.96
C LEU A 390 -14.44 6.01 -10.31
N VAL A 391 -14.33 5.00 -11.16
CA VAL A 391 -13.94 5.18 -12.56
C VAL A 391 -15.21 5.51 -13.33
N ASP A 392 -15.21 6.65 -14.03
CA ASP A 392 -16.34 7.08 -14.85
C ASP A 392 -16.25 6.38 -16.24
N GLU A 393 -16.50 5.09 -16.23
CA GLU A 393 -16.56 4.24 -17.42
C GLU A 393 -17.81 3.37 -17.35
N ASP A 394 -18.57 3.30 -18.45
CA ASP A 394 -19.80 2.52 -18.56
C ASP A 394 -19.55 1.00 -18.72
N GLU A 395 -18.28 0.55 -18.66
CA GLU A 395 -17.97 -0.85 -18.85
C GLU A 395 -18.25 -1.69 -17.58
N PRO A 396 -18.89 -2.86 -17.73
CA PRO A 396 -19.11 -3.76 -16.61
C PRO A 396 -17.78 -4.15 -15.94
N GLY A 397 -17.65 -3.85 -14.64
CA GLY A 397 -16.45 -4.17 -13.87
C GLY A 397 -15.43 -3.03 -13.76
N ALA A 398 -15.69 -1.83 -14.33
CA ALA A 398 -14.85 -0.64 -14.13
C ALA A 398 -14.71 -0.26 -12.65
N ASN A 399 -15.78 -0.48 -11.88
CA ASN A 399 -15.81 -0.24 -10.43
C ASN A 399 -16.15 -1.52 -9.66
N PRO A 400 -15.22 -2.48 -9.55
CA PRO A 400 -15.51 -3.80 -8.97
C PRO A 400 -15.89 -3.75 -7.48
N ASN A 401 -15.54 -2.68 -6.79
CA ASN A 401 -15.79 -2.48 -5.37
C ASN A 401 -16.94 -1.50 -5.07
N LEU A 402 -17.73 -1.10 -6.08
CA LEU A 402 -18.77 -0.08 -5.92
C LEU A 402 -19.74 -0.40 -4.78
N ASP A 403 -20.27 -1.64 -4.74
CA ASP A 403 -21.20 -2.05 -3.69
C ASP A 403 -20.58 -2.01 -2.28
N PHE A 404 -19.30 -2.32 -2.17
CA PHE A 404 -18.57 -2.21 -0.91
C PHE A 404 -18.42 -0.76 -0.48
N VAL A 405 -17.97 0.11 -1.38
CA VAL A 405 -17.77 1.53 -1.10
C VAL A 405 -19.08 2.19 -0.67
N LEU A 406 -20.17 1.93 -1.38
CA LEU A 406 -21.49 2.49 -1.05
C LEU A 406 -22.00 2.00 0.30
N LYS A 407 -21.76 0.73 0.67
CA LYS A 407 -22.20 0.17 1.95
C LYS A 407 -21.27 0.53 3.12
N ASP A 408 -19.96 0.60 2.90
CA ASP A 408 -18.98 0.91 3.93
C ASP A 408 -18.99 2.40 4.27
N GLY A 409 -19.11 3.27 3.26
CA GLY A 409 -19.25 4.73 3.44
C GLY A 409 -20.56 5.14 4.10
N SER A 410 -21.58 4.27 4.08
CA SER A 410 -22.90 4.53 4.66
C SER A 410 -23.05 4.14 6.13
N SER A 411 -22.04 3.53 6.76
CA SER A 411 -22.16 3.08 8.16
C SER A 411 -22.36 4.21 9.17
N ASP A 412 -22.09 5.48 8.79
CA ASP A 412 -22.39 6.68 9.59
C ASP A 412 -23.13 7.78 8.78
N VAL A 413 -23.40 7.54 7.47
CA VAL A 413 -24.11 8.47 6.58
C VAL A 413 -25.09 7.66 5.75
N SER A 414 -26.36 7.93 5.84
CA SER A 414 -27.36 7.31 4.95
C SER A 414 -27.19 7.87 3.54
N VAL A 415 -26.42 7.18 2.71
CA VAL A 415 -26.30 7.50 1.28
C VAL A 415 -27.49 6.88 0.56
N GLY A 416 -28.48 7.68 0.25
CA GLY A 416 -29.48 7.31 -0.74
C GLY A 416 -28.83 7.06 -2.09
N ALA A 417 -29.35 6.09 -2.85
CA ALA A 417 -28.82 5.64 -4.13
C ALA A 417 -28.45 6.82 -5.04
N LEU A 418 -27.16 6.92 -5.38
CA LEU A 418 -26.68 7.82 -6.41
C LEU A 418 -26.65 7.05 -7.74
N SER A 419 -27.49 7.46 -8.69
CA SER A 419 -27.31 7.13 -10.10
C SER A 419 -26.32 8.15 -10.70
N CYS A 420 -25.23 7.66 -11.29
CA CYS A 420 -24.36 8.48 -12.14
C CYS A 420 -25.14 9.01 -13.37
#